data_bdf283ef49a9c19f143d7e26427c8a45
#
_entry.id   bdf283ef49a9c19f143d7e26427c8a45
#
_cell.length_a   1.000
_cell.length_b   1.000
_cell.length_c   1.000
_cell.angle_alpha   90.00
_cell.angle_beta   90.00
_cell.angle_gamma   90.00
#
_symmetry.space_group_name_H-M   'P 1'
#
loop_
_entity.id
_entity.type
_entity.pdbx_description
1 polymer ?
#
loop_
_entity_poly.entity_id
_entity_poly.type
_entity_poly.pdbx_seq_one_letter_code
_entity_poly.pdbx_strand_id
1 'polypeptide(L)'
;MKKNFYISLMCVILLLVVVVMGVVNFDNYRKVQAYAVDMSEVQARLSELGYYNGSINGVYDDATVVAIKNFQQDNGIYVSGAVGGVTARALGIYMSERESNDFYLLAKCIHAEARGESYIGQVAVGAVILNRVASPDFPDTIYGVIYQPWAFTAVHDGQINLEPEASAFQAATDALNGWDPTYGSLYYYNPVTATSSWVFNRQTVTVIGKHVFAI
;
A
#
# COMPACT_ATOMS: atom_id res chain seq x y z
N MET A 1 -42.61 -24.23 15.25
CA MET A 1 -41.28 -24.87 15.31
C MET A 1 -40.43 -24.64 14.06
N LYS A 2 -40.89 -24.84 12.84
CA LYS A 2 -40.07 -24.64 11.60
C LYS A 2 -39.51 -23.21 11.43
N LYS A 3 -40.26 -22.16 11.73
CA LYS A 3 -39.85 -20.75 11.55
C LYS A 3 -38.67 -20.37 12.44
N ASN A 4 -38.66 -20.83 13.68
CA ASN A 4 -37.56 -20.56 14.61
C ASN A 4 -36.27 -21.33 14.25
N PHE A 5 -36.42 -22.53 13.65
CA PHE A 5 -35.27 -23.29 13.14
C PHE A 5 -34.58 -22.58 12.00
N TYR A 6 -35.33 -22.04 11.02
CA TYR A 6 -34.76 -21.29 9.88
C TYR A 6 -34.09 -19.99 10.32
N ILE A 7 -34.66 -19.28 11.33
CA ILE A 7 -34.03 -18.07 11.87
C ILE A 7 -32.71 -18.42 12.58
N SER A 8 -32.69 -19.48 13.38
CA SER A 8 -31.47 -19.93 14.06
C SER A 8 -30.40 -20.37 13.07
N LEU A 9 -30.77 -21.13 12.01
CA LEU A 9 -29.85 -21.56 10.96
C LEU A 9 -29.28 -20.36 10.19
N MET A 10 -30.12 -19.38 9.87
CA MET A 10 -29.69 -18.15 9.19
C MET A 10 -28.72 -17.33 10.03
N CYS A 11 -28.95 -17.22 11.36
CA CYS A 11 -28.03 -16.56 12.28
C CYS A 11 -26.67 -17.28 12.36
N VAL A 12 -26.67 -18.62 12.39
CA VAL A 12 -25.43 -19.41 12.40
C VAL A 12 -24.66 -19.24 11.10
N ILE A 13 -25.34 -19.26 9.94
CA ILE A 13 -24.71 -19.01 8.63
C ILE A 13 -24.13 -17.61 8.56
N LEU A 14 -24.86 -16.59 9.05
CA LEU A 14 -24.37 -15.20 9.09
C LEU A 14 -23.14 -15.06 9.97
N LEU A 15 -23.14 -15.72 11.14
CA LEU A 15 -21.99 -15.73 12.07
C LEU A 15 -20.76 -16.42 11.44
N LEU A 16 -20.97 -17.53 10.74
CA LEU A 16 -19.91 -18.24 10.01
C LEU A 16 -19.32 -17.37 8.89
N VAL A 17 -20.17 -16.67 8.13
CA VAL A 17 -19.72 -15.75 7.07
C VAL A 17 -18.89 -14.61 7.64
N VAL A 18 -19.31 -14.02 8.76
CA VAL A 18 -18.55 -12.94 9.45
C VAL A 18 -17.21 -13.46 9.95
N VAL A 19 -17.17 -14.66 10.54
CA VAL A 19 -15.91 -15.28 11.01
C VAL A 19 -14.99 -15.60 9.85
N VAL A 20 -15.49 -16.18 8.77
CA VAL A 20 -14.69 -16.50 7.58
C VAL A 20 -14.17 -15.23 6.92
N MET A 21 -15.00 -14.19 6.77
CA MET A 21 -14.54 -12.89 6.26
C MET A 21 -13.50 -12.23 7.18
N GLY A 22 -13.66 -12.36 8.51
CA GLY A 22 -12.69 -11.87 9.48
C GLY A 22 -11.35 -12.59 9.36
N VAL A 23 -11.35 -13.91 9.20
CA VAL A 23 -10.12 -14.71 9.00
C VAL A 23 -9.45 -14.37 7.66
N VAL A 24 -10.22 -14.29 6.57
CA VAL A 24 -9.67 -13.93 5.25
C VAL A 24 -9.08 -12.53 5.26
N ASN A 25 -9.76 -11.54 5.87
CA ASN A 25 -9.23 -10.19 6.01
C ASN A 25 -7.95 -10.15 6.85
N PHE A 26 -7.87 -10.95 7.92
CA PHE A 26 -6.69 -11.02 8.77
C PHE A 26 -5.49 -11.65 8.06
N ASP A 27 -5.70 -12.72 7.28
CA ASP A 27 -4.62 -13.34 6.49
C ASP A 27 -4.15 -12.42 5.35
N ASN A 28 -5.07 -11.69 4.71
CA ASN A 28 -4.74 -10.70 3.70
C ASN A 28 -3.96 -9.52 4.29
N TYR A 29 -4.38 -9.03 5.45
CA TYR A 29 -3.66 -8.00 6.21
C TYR A 29 -2.24 -8.46 6.55
N ARG A 30 -2.05 -9.70 7.00
CA ARG A 30 -0.73 -10.27 7.27
C ARG A 30 0.17 -10.32 6.04
N LYS A 31 -0.37 -10.66 4.86
CA LYS A 31 0.42 -10.69 3.62
C LYS A 31 1.00 -9.32 3.28
N VAL A 32 0.20 -8.27 3.43
CA VAL A 32 0.61 -6.89 3.17
C VAL A 32 1.59 -6.38 4.23
N GLN A 33 1.33 -6.68 5.51
CA GLN A 33 2.21 -6.29 6.62
C GLN A 33 3.61 -6.91 6.53
N ALA A 34 3.77 -8.04 5.86
CA ALA A 34 5.08 -8.65 5.62
C ALA A 34 6.03 -7.78 4.76
N TYR A 35 5.53 -6.72 4.13
CA TYR A 35 6.32 -5.77 3.36
C TYR A 35 6.57 -4.43 4.09
N ALA A 36 5.91 -4.22 5.23
CA ALA A 36 6.02 -2.98 6.01
C ALA A 36 7.14 -3.06 7.05
N VAL A 37 7.91 -2.00 7.17
CA VAL A 37 8.83 -1.82 8.32
C VAL A 37 7.99 -1.50 9.56
N ASP A 38 8.32 -2.10 10.70
CA ASP A 38 7.68 -1.74 11.97
C ASP A 38 8.00 -0.28 12.33
N MET A 39 6.98 0.56 12.20
CA MET A 39 7.15 1.99 12.43
C MET A 39 7.40 2.33 13.89
N SER A 40 7.00 1.49 14.83
CA SER A 40 7.32 1.67 16.24
C SER A 40 8.81 1.43 16.50
N GLU A 41 9.43 0.47 15.82
CA GLU A 41 10.89 0.26 15.85
C GLU A 41 11.63 1.44 15.23
N VAL A 42 11.15 1.97 14.10
CA VAL A 42 11.69 3.18 13.46
C VAL A 42 11.67 4.37 14.42
N GLN A 43 10.52 4.65 15.04
CA GLN A 43 10.35 5.74 16.00
C GLN A 43 11.29 5.56 17.21
N ALA A 44 11.43 4.34 17.73
CA ALA A 44 12.32 4.02 18.85
C ALA A 44 13.77 4.31 18.47
N ARG A 45 14.24 3.84 17.32
CA ARG A 45 15.61 4.08 16.84
C ARG A 45 15.90 5.55 16.60
N LEU A 46 14.96 6.27 15.96
CA LEU A 46 15.08 7.71 15.75
C LEU A 46 15.11 8.48 17.09
N SER A 47 14.34 8.03 18.09
CA SER A 47 14.35 8.62 19.43
C SER A 47 15.68 8.38 20.16
N GLU A 48 16.22 7.17 20.11
CA GLU A 48 17.55 6.84 20.67
C GLU A 48 18.66 7.69 20.04
N LEU A 49 18.54 8.00 18.74
CA LEU A 49 19.48 8.82 18.00
C LEU A 49 19.24 10.34 18.12
N GLY A 50 18.16 10.75 18.83
CA GLY A 50 17.84 12.16 19.08
C GLY A 50 17.10 12.87 17.95
N TYR A 51 16.61 12.15 16.95
CA TYR A 51 15.84 12.73 15.85
C TYR A 51 14.32 12.79 16.11
N TYR A 52 13.81 11.96 17.03
CA TYR A 52 12.38 11.88 17.33
C TYR A 52 12.12 12.04 18.82
N ASN A 53 11.15 12.90 19.18
CA ASN A 53 10.74 13.14 20.56
C ASN A 53 9.24 12.95 20.78
N GLY A 54 8.55 12.39 19.80
CA GLY A 54 7.13 12.05 19.87
C GLY A 54 6.85 10.73 20.59
N SER A 55 5.59 10.33 20.62
CA SER A 55 5.18 9.04 21.17
C SER A 55 5.54 7.90 20.22
N ILE A 56 6.13 6.84 20.73
CA ILE A 56 6.39 5.60 19.98
C ILE A 56 5.06 4.84 19.89
N ASN A 57 4.32 5.06 18.81
CA ASN A 57 2.95 4.55 18.62
C ASN A 57 2.75 3.76 17.31
N GLY A 58 3.81 3.63 16.49
CA GLY A 58 3.79 2.95 15.21
C GLY A 58 3.05 3.71 14.09
N VAL A 59 2.64 4.95 14.33
CA VAL A 59 1.94 5.77 13.34
C VAL A 59 2.94 6.54 12.49
N TYR A 60 2.84 6.41 11.18
CA TYR A 60 3.64 7.18 10.22
C TYR A 60 3.00 8.55 10.01
N ASP A 61 3.18 9.44 10.97
CA ASP A 61 2.67 10.81 10.99
C ASP A 61 3.72 11.84 10.53
N ASP A 62 3.31 13.11 10.41
CA ASP A 62 4.19 14.20 9.98
C ASP A 62 5.44 14.34 10.87
N ALA A 63 5.31 14.11 12.17
CA ALA A 63 6.44 14.18 13.11
C ALA A 63 7.45 13.06 12.83
N THR A 64 6.97 11.87 12.54
CA THR A 64 7.80 10.73 12.14
C THR A 64 8.48 10.99 10.79
N VAL A 65 7.74 11.50 9.79
CA VAL A 65 8.29 11.89 8.47
C VAL A 65 9.41 12.93 8.62
N VAL A 66 9.22 13.96 9.45
CA VAL A 66 10.24 14.99 9.70
C VAL A 66 11.48 14.39 10.35
N ALA A 67 11.32 13.52 11.35
CA ALA A 67 12.43 12.85 12.01
C ALA A 67 13.24 11.97 11.03
N ILE A 68 12.58 11.20 10.18
CA ILE A 68 13.23 10.40 9.14
C ILE A 68 14.01 11.31 8.17
N LYS A 69 13.40 12.41 7.70
CA LYS A 69 14.07 13.37 6.79
C LYS A 69 15.35 13.95 7.40
N ASN A 70 15.28 14.38 8.66
CA ASN A 70 16.44 14.93 9.36
C ASN A 70 17.56 13.87 9.48
N PHE A 71 17.20 12.64 9.88
CA PHE A 71 18.13 11.53 9.94
C PHE A 71 18.76 11.24 8.56
N GLN A 72 17.96 11.19 7.50
CA GLN A 72 18.45 10.96 6.14
C GLN A 72 19.41 12.05 5.69
N GLN A 73 19.09 13.31 5.95
CA GLN A 73 19.94 14.46 5.61
C GLN A 73 21.29 14.38 6.30
N ASP A 74 21.32 14.12 7.60
CA ASP A 74 22.56 14.09 8.40
C ASP A 74 23.45 12.89 8.05
N ASN A 75 22.86 11.82 7.51
CA ASN A 75 23.57 10.61 7.10
C ASN A 75 23.87 10.55 5.58
N GLY A 76 23.57 11.62 4.81
CA GLY A 76 23.82 11.66 3.36
C GLY A 76 22.98 10.67 2.56
N ILE A 77 21.81 10.30 3.08
CA ILE A 77 20.82 9.42 2.41
C ILE A 77 19.83 10.28 1.63
N TYR A 78 19.29 9.77 0.52
CA TYR A 78 18.22 10.45 -0.21
C TYR A 78 17.07 10.81 0.72
N VAL A 79 16.71 12.10 0.78
CA VAL A 79 15.73 12.65 1.74
C VAL A 79 14.30 12.43 1.22
N SER A 80 13.81 11.21 1.40
CA SER A 80 12.44 10.83 1.01
C SER A 80 11.42 11.02 2.14
N GLY A 81 11.86 10.93 3.40
CA GLY A 81 10.97 10.83 4.57
C GLY A 81 10.40 9.42 4.77
N ALA A 82 10.79 8.44 3.96
CA ALA A 82 10.36 7.06 4.05
C ALA A 82 11.52 6.12 4.39
N VAL A 83 11.22 4.95 4.95
CA VAL A 83 12.25 3.98 5.38
C VAL A 83 12.33 2.83 4.37
N GLY A 84 13.16 2.99 3.34
CA GLY A 84 13.60 1.90 2.48
C GLY A 84 14.88 1.24 3.02
N GLY A 85 15.39 0.22 2.30
CA GLY A 85 16.51 -0.61 2.75
C GLY A 85 17.78 0.15 3.14
N VAL A 86 18.10 1.27 2.49
CA VAL A 86 19.27 2.09 2.85
C VAL A 86 19.05 2.78 4.20
N THR A 87 17.88 3.39 4.39
CA THR A 87 17.52 4.07 5.65
C THR A 87 17.39 3.08 6.80
N ALA A 88 16.72 1.94 6.56
CA ALA A 88 16.60 0.87 7.56
C ALA A 88 17.97 0.40 8.06
N ARG A 89 18.89 0.11 7.13
CA ARG A 89 20.27 -0.29 7.46
C ARG A 89 21.00 0.77 8.29
N ALA A 90 20.88 2.04 7.94
CA ALA A 90 21.50 3.14 8.67
C ALA A 90 20.91 3.31 10.07
N LEU A 91 19.62 3.03 10.26
CA LEU A 91 18.95 2.98 11.57
C LEU A 91 19.32 1.71 12.37
N GLY A 92 19.99 0.73 11.77
CA GLY A 92 20.25 -0.56 12.40
C GLY A 92 19.01 -1.48 12.44
N ILE A 93 18.02 -1.22 11.60
CA ILE A 93 16.78 -2.02 11.46
C ILE A 93 17.02 -3.06 10.37
N TYR A 94 16.67 -4.31 10.67
CA TYR A 94 16.74 -5.37 9.68
C TYR A 94 15.60 -5.26 8.68
N MET A 95 15.96 -5.22 7.42
CA MET A 95 15.05 -5.35 6.28
C MET A 95 15.69 -6.32 5.29
N SER A 96 14.99 -7.36 4.92
CA SER A 96 15.50 -8.32 3.94
C SER A 96 15.70 -7.64 2.57
N GLU A 97 16.55 -8.21 1.73
CA GLU A 97 16.75 -7.71 0.37
C GLU A 97 15.44 -7.72 -0.44
N ARG A 98 14.61 -8.77 -0.25
CA ARG A 98 13.31 -8.86 -0.89
C ARG A 98 12.38 -7.72 -0.47
N GLU A 99 12.23 -7.45 0.81
CA GLU A 99 11.39 -6.36 1.32
C GLU A 99 11.86 -5.00 0.82
N SER A 100 13.17 -4.78 0.79
CA SER A 100 13.77 -3.58 0.24
C SER A 100 13.45 -3.40 -1.24
N ASN A 101 13.57 -4.48 -2.04
CA ASN A 101 13.29 -4.46 -3.47
C ASN A 101 11.79 -4.28 -3.76
N ASP A 102 10.92 -4.94 -2.99
CA ASP A 102 9.47 -4.84 -3.12
C ASP A 102 8.97 -3.43 -2.76
N PHE A 103 9.50 -2.83 -1.69
CA PHE A 103 9.22 -1.43 -1.33
C PHE A 103 9.62 -0.46 -2.45
N TYR A 104 10.84 -0.63 -2.98
CA TYR A 104 11.34 0.22 -4.06
C TYR A 104 10.54 0.05 -5.34
N LEU A 105 10.17 -1.18 -5.69
CA LEU A 105 9.34 -1.47 -6.86
C LEU A 105 7.93 -0.89 -6.73
N LEU A 106 7.32 -0.95 -5.52
CA LEU A 106 6.04 -0.31 -5.24
C LEU A 106 6.13 1.20 -5.46
N ALA A 107 7.16 1.85 -4.90
CA ALA A 107 7.39 3.29 -5.08
C ALA A 107 7.59 3.65 -6.57
N LYS A 108 8.33 2.84 -7.33
CA LYS A 108 8.50 3.01 -8.78
C LYS A 108 7.18 2.96 -9.54
N CYS A 109 6.33 1.98 -9.23
CA CYS A 109 5.04 1.84 -9.89
C CYS A 109 4.10 3.01 -9.55
N ILE A 110 4.05 3.42 -8.28
CA ILE A 110 3.30 4.60 -7.83
C ILE A 110 3.78 5.86 -8.58
N HIS A 111 5.10 6.08 -8.66
CA HIS A 111 5.66 7.22 -9.37
C HIS A 111 5.27 7.21 -10.86
N ALA A 112 5.45 6.07 -11.50
CA ALA A 112 5.20 5.94 -12.93
C ALA A 112 3.72 6.14 -13.31
N GLU A 113 2.79 5.63 -12.48
CA GLU A 113 1.35 5.68 -12.75
C GLU A 113 0.67 6.95 -12.19
N ALA A 114 1.22 7.57 -11.13
CA ALA A 114 0.49 8.59 -10.37
C ALA A 114 1.32 9.86 -10.04
N ARG A 115 2.51 10.09 -10.62
CA ARG A 115 3.31 11.29 -10.33
C ARG A 115 2.61 12.63 -10.64
N GLY A 116 1.60 12.60 -11.49
CA GLY A 116 0.77 13.77 -11.83
C GLY A 116 -0.52 13.89 -11.02
N GLU A 117 -0.75 12.97 -10.09
CA GLU A 117 -1.92 12.96 -9.22
C GLU A 117 -1.63 13.60 -7.86
N SER A 118 -2.70 13.92 -7.12
CA SER A 118 -2.58 14.33 -5.72
C SER A 118 -1.92 13.24 -4.87
N TYR A 119 -1.38 13.61 -3.71
CA TYR A 119 -0.76 12.63 -2.81
C TYR A 119 -1.68 11.46 -2.47
N ILE A 120 -2.95 11.73 -2.16
CA ILE A 120 -3.96 10.68 -1.91
C ILE A 120 -4.18 9.79 -3.15
N GLY A 121 -4.04 10.32 -4.36
CA GLY A 121 -4.09 9.55 -5.61
C GLY A 121 -2.87 8.62 -5.76
N GLN A 122 -1.69 9.06 -5.32
CA GLN A 122 -0.48 8.23 -5.28
C GLN A 122 -0.64 7.08 -4.28
N VAL A 123 -1.13 7.36 -3.07
CA VAL A 123 -1.45 6.31 -2.07
C VAL A 123 -2.49 5.35 -2.61
N ALA A 124 -3.51 5.84 -3.29
CA ALA A 124 -4.57 5.03 -3.88
C ALA A 124 -4.05 4.00 -4.89
N VAL A 125 -3.11 4.37 -5.75
CA VAL A 125 -2.46 3.42 -6.67
C VAL A 125 -1.68 2.36 -5.91
N GLY A 126 -0.93 2.75 -4.88
CA GLY A 126 -0.23 1.80 -3.99
C GLY A 126 -1.19 0.82 -3.31
N ALA A 127 -2.29 1.34 -2.76
CA ALA A 127 -3.32 0.54 -2.11
C ALA A 127 -3.96 -0.49 -3.07
N VAL A 128 -4.26 -0.12 -4.32
CA VAL A 128 -4.79 -1.08 -5.32
C VAL A 128 -3.79 -2.20 -5.59
N ILE A 129 -2.49 -1.91 -5.68
CA ILE A 129 -1.47 -2.96 -5.86
C ILE A 129 -1.50 -3.92 -4.66
N LEU A 130 -1.54 -3.41 -3.44
CA LEU A 130 -1.56 -4.22 -2.22
C LEU A 130 -2.88 -4.99 -2.05
N ASN A 131 -4.01 -4.40 -2.43
CA ASN A 131 -5.31 -5.09 -2.47
C ASN A 131 -5.29 -6.27 -3.43
N ARG A 132 -4.64 -6.13 -4.60
CA ARG A 132 -4.44 -7.24 -5.53
C ARG A 132 -3.56 -8.33 -4.93
N VAL A 133 -2.45 -8.00 -4.27
CA VAL A 133 -1.59 -8.97 -3.55
C VAL A 133 -2.38 -9.75 -2.50
N ALA A 134 -3.32 -9.08 -1.83
CA ALA A 134 -4.19 -9.69 -0.83
C ALA A 134 -5.31 -10.55 -1.44
N SER A 135 -5.73 -10.27 -2.68
CA SER A 135 -6.84 -10.94 -3.35
C SER A 135 -6.41 -12.30 -3.94
N PRO A 136 -7.22 -13.35 -3.79
CA PRO A 136 -6.94 -14.65 -4.41
C PRO A 136 -7.02 -14.64 -5.95
N ASP A 137 -7.58 -13.59 -6.55
CA ASP A 137 -7.75 -13.45 -8.01
C ASP A 137 -6.50 -12.91 -8.70
N PHE A 138 -5.47 -12.52 -7.94
CA PHE A 138 -4.24 -11.91 -8.43
C PHE A 138 -2.99 -12.63 -7.89
N PRO A 139 -1.81 -12.37 -8.49
CA PRO A 139 -0.55 -12.84 -7.91
C PRO A 139 -0.36 -12.35 -6.47
N ASP A 140 0.24 -13.18 -5.64
CA ASP A 140 0.42 -12.98 -4.20
C ASP A 140 1.70 -12.19 -3.83
N THR A 141 2.32 -11.51 -4.81
CA THR A 141 3.53 -10.69 -4.61
C THR A 141 3.40 -9.34 -5.32
N ILE A 142 4.03 -8.31 -4.78
CA ILE A 142 4.11 -6.98 -5.40
C ILE A 142 4.70 -7.09 -6.82
N TYR A 143 5.79 -7.85 -6.97
CA TYR A 143 6.38 -8.10 -8.28
C TYR A 143 5.40 -8.76 -9.25
N GLY A 144 4.71 -9.83 -8.81
CA GLY A 144 3.76 -10.56 -9.64
C GLY A 144 2.58 -9.70 -10.10
N VAL A 145 2.05 -8.85 -9.22
CA VAL A 145 0.96 -7.92 -9.55
C VAL A 145 1.42 -6.85 -10.54
N ILE A 146 2.60 -6.24 -10.31
CA ILE A 146 3.10 -5.15 -11.16
C ILE A 146 3.46 -5.65 -12.56
N TYR A 147 4.11 -6.81 -12.66
CA TYR A 147 4.54 -7.38 -13.94
C TYR A 147 3.52 -8.33 -14.57
N GLN A 148 2.30 -8.41 -14.02
CA GLN A 148 1.21 -9.16 -14.68
C GLN A 148 0.94 -8.53 -16.07
N PRO A 149 0.80 -9.32 -17.11
CA PRO A 149 0.59 -8.80 -18.47
C PRO A 149 -0.54 -7.77 -18.53
N TRP A 150 -0.25 -6.59 -19.03
CA TRP A 150 -1.17 -5.48 -19.24
C TRP A 150 -1.76 -4.86 -17.97
N ALA A 151 -1.22 -5.18 -16.79
CA ALA A 151 -1.71 -4.64 -15.52
C ALA A 151 -1.40 -3.14 -15.36
N PHE A 152 -0.22 -2.71 -15.79
CA PHE A 152 0.25 -1.32 -15.69
C PHE A 152 0.91 -0.87 -16.98
N THR A 153 0.50 0.31 -17.47
CA THR A 153 1.04 0.90 -18.71
C THR A 153 2.53 1.21 -18.57
N ALA A 154 2.92 1.66 -17.38
CA ALA A 154 4.29 2.06 -17.06
C ALA A 154 5.33 0.93 -17.24
N VAL A 155 4.92 -0.33 -17.15
CA VAL A 155 5.79 -1.48 -17.41
C VAL A 155 6.09 -1.59 -18.91
N HIS A 156 5.09 -1.33 -19.76
CA HIS A 156 5.22 -1.49 -21.22
C HIS A 156 5.92 -0.32 -21.89
N ASP A 157 5.69 0.90 -21.43
CA ASP A 157 6.30 2.12 -21.99
C ASP A 157 7.65 2.49 -21.34
N GLY A 158 8.09 1.71 -20.37
CA GLY A 158 9.37 1.87 -19.68
C GLY A 158 9.40 2.92 -18.58
N GLN A 159 8.30 3.59 -18.27
CA GLN A 159 8.23 4.59 -17.19
C GLN A 159 8.51 3.98 -15.81
N ILE A 160 8.29 2.68 -15.63
CA ILE A 160 8.66 1.94 -14.40
C ILE A 160 10.16 2.05 -14.07
N ASN A 161 11.02 2.41 -15.03
CA ASN A 161 12.47 2.57 -14.84
C ASN A 161 12.87 3.97 -14.35
N LEU A 162 11.93 4.91 -14.22
CA LEU A 162 12.21 6.22 -13.66
C LEU A 162 12.48 6.12 -12.15
N GLU A 163 13.37 7.00 -11.65
CA GLU A 163 13.62 7.10 -10.21
C GLU A 163 12.42 7.73 -9.51
N PRO A 164 11.92 7.11 -8.42
CA PRO A 164 10.79 7.63 -7.66
C PRO A 164 11.13 8.96 -6.97
N GLU A 165 10.17 9.87 -6.97
CA GLU A 165 10.23 11.06 -6.14
C GLU A 165 9.88 10.77 -4.68
N ALA A 166 10.23 11.70 -3.78
CA ALA A 166 9.99 11.56 -2.34
C ALA A 166 8.52 11.24 -2.00
N SER A 167 7.57 11.88 -2.72
CA SER A 167 6.13 11.64 -2.51
C SER A 167 5.72 10.20 -2.82
N ALA A 168 6.31 9.56 -3.82
CA ALA A 168 6.03 8.17 -4.15
C ALA A 168 6.55 7.19 -3.10
N PHE A 169 7.72 7.46 -2.50
CA PHE A 169 8.23 6.68 -1.38
C PHE A 169 7.35 6.82 -0.13
N GLN A 170 6.90 8.05 0.17
CA GLN A 170 5.96 8.30 1.28
C GLN A 170 4.62 7.61 1.04
N ALA A 171 4.07 7.70 -0.18
CA ALA A 171 2.82 7.04 -0.55
C ALA A 171 2.93 5.50 -0.47
N ALA A 172 4.06 4.92 -0.85
CA ALA A 172 4.33 3.50 -0.66
C ALA A 172 4.35 3.11 0.83
N THR A 173 4.97 3.96 1.67
CA THR A 173 4.99 3.75 3.13
C THR A 173 3.59 3.80 3.72
N ASP A 174 2.79 4.81 3.38
CA ASP A 174 1.41 4.94 3.86
C ASP A 174 0.53 3.77 3.45
N ALA A 175 0.62 3.36 2.18
CA ALA A 175 -0.14 2.20 1.69
C ALA A 175 0.26 0.90 2.41
N LEU A 176 1.56 0.67 2.62
CA LEU A 176 2.08 -0.49 3.37
C LEU A 176 1.67 -0.47 4.85
N ASN A 177 1.52 0.72 5.44
CA ASN A 177 1.01 0.88 6.80
C ASN A 177 -0.53 0.80 6.88
N GLY A 178 -1.20 0.48 5.77
CA GLY A 178 -2.62 0.16 5.73
C GLY A 178 -3.54 1.33 5.36
N TRP A 179 -2.99 2.48 4.96
CA TRP A 179 -3.85 3.54 4.43
C TRP A 179 -4.34 3.20 3.03
N ASP A 180 -5.60 2.81 2.96
CA ASP A 180 -6.30 2.51 1.71
C ASP A 180 -7.47 3.48 1.47
N PRO A 181 -7.27 4.58 0.74
CA PRO A 181 -8.32 5.52 0.39
C PRO A 181 -9.28 4.98 -0.68
N THR A 182 -9.03 3.77 -1.20
CA THR A 182 -9.85 3.14 -2.26
C THR A 182 -10.86 2.13 -1.70
N TYR A 183 -10.82 1.87 -0.38
CA TYR A 183 -11.74 0.95 0.30
C TYR A 183 -11.76 -0.46 -0.32
N GLY A 184 -10.58 -1.01 -0.60
CA GLY A 184 -10.44 -2.38 -1.12
C GLY A 184 -10.58 -2.50 -2.64
N SER A 185 -10.52 -1.40 -3.39
CA SER A 185 -10.63 -1.45 -4.85
C SER A 185 -9.50 -2.25 -5.48
N LEU A 186 -9.84 -3.02 -6.51
CA LEU A 186 -8.92 -3.87 -7.27
C LEU A 186 -8.59 -3.29 -8.65
N TYR A 187 -9.36 -2.29 -9.09
CA TYR A 187 -9.23 -1.65 -10.40
C TYR A 187 -9.28 -0.13 -10.25
N TYR A 188 -8.56 0.54 -11.14
CA TYR A 188 -8.72 1.98 -11.34
C TYR A 188 -8.57 2.32 -12.82
N TYR A 189 -9.19 3.41 -13.24
CA TYR A 189 -9.11 3.91 -14.59
C TYR A 189 -9.47 5.38 -14.65
N ASN A 190 -8.93 6.07 -15.64
CA ASN A 190 -9.36 7.42 -15.99
C ASN A 190 -10.51 7.31 -17.01
N PRO A 191 -11.74 7.77 -16.70
CA PRO A 191 -12.89 7.61 -17.57
C PRO A 191 -12.78 8.41 -18.88
N VAL A 192 -11.87 9.41 -18.96
CA VAL A 192 -11.65 10.21 -20.17
C VAL A 192 -10.73 9.50 -21.16
N THR A 193 -9.77 8.71 -20.66
CA THR A 193 -8.73 8.08 -21.50
C THR A 193 -8.87 6.58 -21.63
N ALA A 194 -9.68 5.93 -20.78
CA ALA A 194 -9.88 4.49 -20.82
C ALA A 194 -10.61 4.06 -22.11
N THR A 195 -10.03 3.09 -22.80
CA THR A 195 -10.56 2.53 -24.05
C THR A 195 -11.21 1.15 -23.88
N SER A 196 -10.94 0.49 -22.76
CA SER A 196 -11.42 -0.85 -22.47
C SER A 196 -12.84 -0.83 -21.89
N SER A 197 -13.83 -1.31 -22.64
CA SER A 197 -15.25 -1.23 -22.27
C SER A 197 -15.61 -2.02 -21.01
N TRP A 198 -14.87 -3.09 -20.69
CA TRP A 198 -15.19 -3.93 -19.53
C TRP A 198 -14.99 -3.20 -18.20
N VAL A 199 -14.06 -2.22 -18.10
CA VAL A 199 -13.79 -1.50 -16.88
C VAL A 199 -14.96 -0.62 -16.45
N PHE A 200 -15.75 -0.11 -17.41
CA PHE A 200 -16.93 0.71 -17.14
C PHE A 200 -18.11 -0.06 -16.53
N ASN A 201 -18.07 -1.41 -16.60
CA ASN A 201 -19.10 -2.28 -16.01
C ASN A 201 -18.75 -2.70 -14.58
N ARG A 202 -17.60 -2.28 -14.06
CA ARG A 202 -17.20 -2.56 -12.68
C ARG A 202 -17.95 -1.67 -11.70
N GLN A 203 -18.21 -2.22 -10.50
CA GLN A 203 -18.84 -1.44 -9.45
C GLN A 203 -17.87 -0.37 -8.95
N THR A 204 -18.21 0.89 -9.19
CA THR A 204 -17.47 2.03 -8.67
C THR A 204 -17.56 2.08 -7.14
N VAL A 205 -16.41 2.23 -6.49
CA VAL A 205 -16.30 2.39 -5.04
C VAL A 205 -16.08 3.85 -4.69
N THR A 206 -15.08 4.50 -5.33
CA THR A 206 -14.75 5.91 -5.07
C THR A 206 -14.12 6.57 -6.29
N VAL A 207 -14.00 7.90 -6.23
CA VAL A 207 -13.31 8.72 -7.24
C VAL A 207 -12.27 9.57 -6.53
N ILE A 208 -11.01 9.50 -6.97
CA ILE A 208 -9.91 10.30 -6.42
C ILE A 208 -9.17 10.93 -7.60
N GLY A 209 -9.09 12.26 -7.62
CA GLY A 209 -8.50 12.99 -8.73
C GLY A 209 -9.19 12.69 -10.05
N LYS A 210 -8.44 12.20 -11.04
CA LYS A 210 -8.96 11.83 -12.37
C LYS A 210 -9.33 10.35 -12.49
N HIS A 211 -9.19 9.57 -11.42
CA HIS A 211 -9.35 8.13 -11.45
C HIS A 211 -10.61 7.68 -10.73
N VAL A 212 -11.34 6.76 -11.36
CA VAL A 212 -12.41 5.97 -10.77
C VAL A 212 -11.81 4.68 -10.24
N PHE A 213 -12.11 4.35 -8.97
CA PHE A 213 -11.68 3.11 -8.31
C PHE A 213 -12.86 2.17 -8.18
N ALA A 214 -12.65 0.88 -8.48
CA ALA A 214 -13.72 -0.11 -8.65
C ALA A 214 -13.32 -1.52 -8.17
N ILE A 215 -14.32 -2.36 -7.95
CA ILE A 215 -14.20 -3.80 -7.65
C ILE A 215 -14.82 -4.66 -8.74
#